data_d4e4d090be4a6a2db19f413a15f3b6fe
#
_entry.id   d4e4d090be4a6a2db19f413a15f3b6fe
#
_cell.length_a   1.000
_cell.length_b   1.000
_cell.length_c   1.000
_cell.angle_alpha   90.00
_cell.angle_beta   90.00
_cell.angle_gamma   90.00
#
_symmetry.space_group_name_H-M   'P 1'
#
loop_
_entity.id
_entity.type
_entity.pdbx_description
1 polymer ?
#
loop_
_entity_poly.entity_id
_entity_poly.type
_entity_poly.pdbx_seq_one_letter_code
_entity_poly.pdbx_strand_id
1 'polypeptide(L)'
;LKNPLTDILREKMTSVGQISQSELEYLKTKLLAQLQNPTVLEDALMSLMSEPKYPENIPEAEALGTGDLEEALDQGYSLILDPSARLLYTEVESKLLFWANGEGICISDDFAPLLKQLADGNLILLDEKLARPEMLEDIVNLLNESILMLLPAVDTE
;
A
#
# COMPACT_ATOMS: atom_id res chain seq x y z
N LEU A 1 -9.91 -3.54 -15.97
CA LEU A 1 -10.65 -2.26 -15.98
C LEU A 1 -10.27 -1.47 -17.23
N LYS A 2 -11.19 -1.39 -18.17
CA LYS A 2 -11.01 -0.49 -19.32
C LYS A 2 -10.93 0.95 -18.81
N ASN A 3 -9.83 1.60 -19.06
CA ASN A 3 -9.71 3.02 -18.81
C ASN A 3 -10.67 3.77 -19.74
N PRO A 4 -11.76 4.40 -19.22
CA PRO A 4 -12.75 5.06 -20.07
C PRO A 4 -12.19 6.26 -20.87
N LEU A 5 -10.97 6.68 -20.56
CA LEU A 5 -10.29 7.78 -21.24
C LEU A 5 -9.52 7.33 -22.50
N THR A 6 -9.35 6.00 -22.70
CA THR A 6 -8.60 5.47 -23.85
C THR A 6 -9.46 5.12 -25.06
N ASP A 7 -10.80 5.01 -24.92
CA ASP A 7 -11.73 4.60 -25.97
C ASP A 7 -12.40 5.79 -26.70
N ILE A 8 -11.77 6.96 -26.69
CA ILE A 8 -12.29 8.13 -27.37
C ILE A 8 -11.90 8.06 -28.84
N LEU A 9 -12.90 7.88 -29.72
CA LEU A 9 -12.71 8.04 -31.15
C LEU A 9 -12.43 9.51 -31.46
N ARG A 10 -11.18 9.81 -31.77
CA ARG A 10 -10.80 11.16 -32.16
C ARG A 10 -11.34 11.49 -33.56
N GLU A 11 -12.08 12.60 -33.67
CA GLU A 11 -12.42 13.17 -34.97
C GLU A 11 -11.15 13.57 -35.70
N LYS A 12 -11.19 13.46 -37.05
CA LYS A 12 -10.09 13.82 -37.90
C LYS A 12 -9.84 15.31 -37.80
N MET A 13 -8.78 15.70 -37.13
CA MET A 13 -8.41 17.10 -36.92
C MET A 13 -7.46 17.58 -38.03
N THR A 14 -7.59 18.85 -38.40
CA THR A 14 -6.69 19.51 -39.35
C THR A 14 -5.29 19.80 -38.82
N SER A 15 -5.11 19.70 -37.48
CA SER A 15 -3.85 19.91 -36.79
C SER A 15 -3.62 18.79 -35.75
N VAL A 16 -2.45 18.15 -35.79
CA VAL A 16 -2.10 17.00 -34.95
C VAL A 16 -2.05 17.37 -33.45
N GLY A 17 -1.72 18.59 -33.12
CA GLY A 17 -1.60 19.06 -31.73
C GLY A 17 -2.88 19.66 -31.16
N GLN A 18 -3.95 19.73 -31.93
CA GLN A 18 -5.19 20.37 -31.51
C GLN A 18 -6.13 19.35 -30.81
N ILE A 19 -6.63 19.73 -29.66
CA ILE A 19 -7.72 19.03 -28.97
C ILE A 19 -9.00 19.83 -29.19
N SER A 20 -10.08 19.19 -29.67
CA SER A 20 -11.35 19.87 -29.93
C SER A 20 -12.03 20.26 -28.60
N GLN A 21 -12.85 21.31 -28.65
CA GLN A 21 -13.67 21.72 -27.53
C GLN A 21 -14.60 20.59 -27.05
N SER A 22 -15.15 19.82 -27.98
CA SER A 22 -16.03 18.68 -27.66
C SER A 22 -15.29 17.55 -26.96
N GLU A 23 -14.04 17.24 -27.34
CA GLU A 23 -13.19 16.28 -26.65
C GLU A 23 -12.84 16.77 -25.24
N LEU A 24 -12.48 18.02 -25.08
CA LEU A 24 -12.14 18.60 -23.78
C LEU A 24 -13.35 18.60 -22.84
N GLU A 25 -14.52 18.98 -23.32
CA GLU A 25 -15.78 18.92 -22.58
C GLU A 25 -16.14 17.48 -22.16
N TYR A 26 -15.95 16.51 -23.07
CA TYR A 26 -16.18 15.09 -22.79
C TYR A 26 -15.26 14.58 -21.68
N LEU A 27 -13.96 14.85 -21.78
CA LEU A 27 -12.95 14.47 -20.78
C LEU A 27 -13.26 15.09 -19.41
N LYS A 28 -13.61 16.38 -19.42
CA LYS A 28 -13.97 17.12 -18.21
C LYS A 28 -15.20 16.53 -17.52
N THR A 29 -16.24 16.21 -18.30
CA THR A 29 -17.47 15.59 -17.79
C THR A 29 -17.18 14.21 -17.20
N LYS A 30 -16.37 13.38 -17.86
CA LYS A 30 -15.96 12.06 -17.37
C LYS A 30 -15.15 12.16 -16.08
N LEU A 31 -14.20 13.08 -16.01
CA LEU A 31 -13.38 13.31 -14.82
C LEU A 31 -14.22 13.78 -13.64
N LEU A 32 -15.14 14.74 -13.85
CA LEU A 32 -16.03 15.21 -12.80
C LEU A 32 -16.96 14.10 -12.30
N ALA A 33 -17.47 13.24 -13.18
CA ALA A 33 -18.29 12.10 -12.79
C ALA A 33 -17.53 11.10 -11.90
N GLN A 34 -16.26 10.85 -12.20
CA GLN A 34 -15.40 9.99 -11.38
C GLN A 34 -15.08 10.64 -10.02
N LEU A 35 -14.82 11.94 -10.00
CA LEU A 35 -14.55 12.67 -8.76
C LEU A 35 -15.76 12.81 -7.82
N GLN A 36 -16.97 12.66 -8.36
CA GLN A 36 -18.19 12.63 -7.55
C GLN A 36 -18.39 11.30 -6.79
N ASN A 37 -17.66 10.26 -7.16
CA ASN A 37 -17.64 9.02 -6.41
C ASN A 37 -16.63 9.16 -5.25
N PRO A 38 -17.08 9.27 -3.98
CA PRO A 38 -16.17 9.52 -2.85
C PRO A 38 -15.14 8.40 -2.66
N THR A 39 -15.50 7.15 -2.94
CA THR A 39 -14.60 6.00 -2.80
C THR A 39 -13.43 6.08 -3.78
N VAL A 40 -13.69 6.45 -5.02
CA VAL A 40 -12.64 6.61 -6.05
C VAL A 40 -11.68 7.74 -5.70
N LEU A 41 -12.21 8.85 -5.23
CA LEU A 41 -11.40 10.01 -4.84
C LEU A 41 -10.54 9.70 -3.62
N GLU A 42 -11.10 9.06 -2.60
CA GLU A 42 -10.37 8.65 -1.40
C GLU A 42 -9.24 7.68 -1.72
N ASP A 43 -9.51 6.65 -2.53
CA ASP A 43 -8.50 5.69 -2.95
C ASP A 43 -7.37 6.37 -3.74
N ALA A 44 -7.72 7.24 -4.68
CA ALA A 44 -6.73 8.00 -5.46
C ALA A 44 -5.87 8.91 -4.58
N LEU A 45 -6.46 9.61 -3.62
CA LEU A 45 -5.74 10.47 -2.69
C LEU A 45 -4.82 9.65 -1.76
N MET A 46 -5.32 8.55 -1.21
CA MET A 46 -4.52 7.69 -0.33
C MET A 46 -3.37 7.02 -1.09
N SER A 47 -3.61 6.59 -2.33
CA SER A 47 -2.55 6.06 -3.19
C SER A 47 -1.47 7.12 -3.45
N LEU A 48 -1.86 8.32 -3.83
CA LEU A 48 -0.91 9.42 -4.08
C LEU A 48 -0.12 9.81 -2.82
N MET A 49 -0.79 9.91 -1.68
CA MET A 49 -0.16 10.26 -0.40
C MET A 49 0.77 9.18 0.13
N SER A 50 0.54 7.92 -0.22
CA SER A 50 1.36 6.78 0.18
C SER A 50 2.51 6.48 -0.78
N GLU A 51 2.63 7.20 -1.91
CA GLU A 51 3.78 7.04 -2.81
C GLU A 51 5.10 7.29 -2.07
N PRO A 52 6.11 6.43 -2.28
CA PRO A 52 7.41 6.65 -1.66
C PRO A 52 8.07 7.91 -2.22
N LYS A 53 8.69 8.68 -1.35
CA LYS A 53 9.36 9.92 -1.74
C LYS A 53 10.56 9.67 -2.67
N TYR A 54 11.21 8.53 -2.51
CA TYR A 54 12.38 8.10 -3.27
C TYR A 54 12.21 6.63 -3.67
N PRO A 55 11.43 6.34 -4.73
CA PRO A 55 11.15 4.96 -5.13
C PRO A 55 12.40 4.18 -5.53
N GLU A 56 13.43 4.87 -6.01
CA GLU A 56 14.71 4.27 -6.37
C GLU A 56 15.52 3.74 -5.17
N ASN A 57 15.16 4.15 -3.97
CA ASN A 57 15.85 3.76 -2.74
C ASN A 57 15.16 2.59 -2.01
N ILE A 58 14.11 2.01 -2.60
CA ILE A 58 13.48 0.81 -2.04
C ILE A 58 14.42 -0.37 -2.29
N PRO A 59 14.99 -0.98 -1.25
CA PRO A 59 15.90 -2.10 -1.44
C PRO A 59 15.16 -3.31 -2.00
N GLU A 60 15.79 -4.02 -2.94
CA GLU A 60 15.34 -5.35 -3.31
C GLU A 60 15.63 -6.29 -2.14
N ALA A 61 14.60 -6.74 -1.45
CA ALA A 61 14.74 -7.71 -0.38
C ALA A 61 14.85 -9.13 -0.96
N GLU A 62 15.69 -9.95 -0.34
CA GLU A 62 15.62 -11.39 -0.60
C GLU A 62 14.24 -11.91 -0.19
N ALA A 63 13.65 -12.76 -1.04
CA ALA A 63 12.33 -13.31 -0.78
C ALA A 63 12.35 -14.20 0.47
N LEU A 64 11.61 -13.79 1.49
CA LEU A 64 11.44 -14.53 2.73
C LEU A 64 10.21 -15.46 2.62
N GLY A 65 10.30 -16.60 3.27
CA GLY A 65 9.18 -17.52 3.44
C GLY A 65 8.63 -17.51 4.88
N THR A 66 7.53 -18.20 5.10
CA THR A 66 6.93 -18.34 6.43
C THR A 66 7.86 -19.04 7.43
N GLY A 67 8.68 -20.00 6.94
CA GLY A 67 9.68 -20.67 7.78
C GLY A 67 10.77 -19.74 8.30
N ASP A 68 11.21 -18.78 7.49
CA ASP A 68 12.18 -17.76 7.91
C ASP A 68 11.59 -16.85 9.00
N LEU A 69 10.31 -16.54 8.89
CA LEU A 69 9.60 -15.75 9.89
C LEU A 69 9.40 -16.51 11.20
N GLU A 70 9.10 -17.80 11.14
CA GLU A 70 9.01 -18.68 12.33
C GLU A 70 10.34 -18.74 13.08
N GLU A 71 11.45 -18.84 12.34
CA GLU A 71 12.80 -18.77 12.92
C GLU A 71 13.07 -17.41 13.59
N ALA A 72 12.65 -16.32 12.97
CA ALA A 72 12.78 -14.98 13.56
C ALA A 72 11.92 -14.82 14.82
N LEU A 73 10.75 -15.46 14.88
CA LEU A 73 9.92 -15.54 16.09
C LEU A 73 10.66 -16.20 17.24
N ASP A 74 11.27 -17.36 17.00
CA ASP A 74 12.03 -18.12 17.98
C ASP A 74 13.27 -17.35 18.49
N GLN A 75 13.84 -16.49 17.64
CA GLN A 75 14.98 -15.65 17.98
C GLN A 75 14.62 -14.32 18.64
N GLY A 76 13.36 -14.02 18.83
CA GLY A 76 12.89 -12.80 19.49
C GLY A 76 13.04 -11.52 18.68
N TYR A 77 12.94 -11.61 17.36
CA TYR A 77 12.94 -10.43 16.48
C TYR A 77 11.72 -9.55 16.70
N SER A 78 11.82 -8.32 16.31
CA SER A 78 10.73 -7.35 16.31
C SER A 78 10.41 -6.89 14.88
N LEU A 79 9.15 -6.45 14.67
CA LEU A 79 8.72 -5.79 13.46
C LEU A 79 8.72 -4.29 13.63
N ILE A 80 9.18 -3.59 12.62
CA ILE A 80 9.03 -2.14 12.47
C ILE A 80 8.60 -1.81 11.04
N LEU A 81 8.07 -0.60 10.87
CA LEU A 81 7.89 -0.02 9.54
C LEU A 81 9.26 0.21 8.91
N ASP A 82 9.44 -0.21 7.65
CA ASP A 82 10.67 0.08 6.92
C ASP A 82 10.82 1.60 6.75
N PRO A 83 11.99 2.20 7.06
CA PRO A 83 12.19 3.63 6.95
C PRO A 83 11.98 4.20 5.55
N SER A 84 12.11 3.38 4.49
CA SER A 84 11.87 3.76 3.10
C SER A 84 10.39 3.68 2.71
N ALA A 85 9.57 3.00 3.48
CA ALA A 85 8.17 2.77 3.17
C ALA A 85 7.27 3.91 3.65
N ARG A 86 6.17 4.08 2.94
CA ARG A 86 5.05 4.90 3.37
C ARG A 86 3.83 4.03 3.57
N LEU A 87 3.35 3.95 4.80
CA LEU A 87 2.15 3.21 5.16
C LEU A 87 1.14 4.17 5.76
N LEU A 88 -0.02 4.24 5.13
CA LEU A 88 -1.15 5.07 5.57
C LEU A 88 -2.37 4.19 5.82
N TYR A 89 -3.23 4.64 6.68
CA TYR A 89 -4.50 3.97 6.95
C TYR A 89 -5.63 4.96 7.20
N THR A 90 -6.84 4.48 7.03
CA THR A 90 -8.06 5.15 7.47
C THR A 90 -9.02 4.14 8.06
N GLU A 91 -9.94 4.61 8.87
CA GLU A 91 -10.97 3.77 9.47
C GLU A 91 -12.34 4.17 8.91
N VAL A 92 -13.03 3.20 8.30
CA VAL A 92 -14.37 3.38 7.74
C VAL A 92 -15.27 2.29 8.32
N GLU A 93 -16.34 2.70 9.01
CA GLU A 93 -17.32 1.77 9.62
C GLU A 93 -16.65 0.67 10.48
N SER A 94 -15.70 1.06 11.31
CA SER A 94 -14.90 0.17 12.17
C SER A 94 -13.99 -0.81 11.43
N LYS A 95 -13.77 -0.59 10.13
CA LYS A 95 -12.83 -1.35 9.30
C LYS A 95 -11.62 -0.49 8.96
N LEU A 96 -10.42 -1.06 9.15
CA LEU A 96 -9.16 -0.43 8.78
C LEU A 96 -8.83 -0.72 7.32
N LEU A 97 -8.53 0.33 6.58
CA LEU A 97 -8.06 0.27 5.19
C LEU A 97 -6.65 0.82 5.13
N PHE A 98 -5.77 0.15 4.41
CA PHE A 98 -4.35 0.50 4.33
C PHE A 98 -3.90 0.75 2.91
N TRP A 99 -2.98 1.69 2.75
CA TRP A 99 -2.24 1.97 1.51
C TRP A 99 -0.75 2.01 1.83
N ALA A 100 0.03 1.35 1.01
CA ALA A 100 1.47 1.33 1.15
C ALA A 100 2.13 1.57 -0.20
N ASN A 101 3.10 2.47 -0.23
CA ASN A 101 3.92 2.75 -1.40
C ASN A 101 3.11 3.01 -2.69
N GLY A 102 1.99 3.70 -2.57
CA GLY A 102 1.12 4.08 -3.68
C GLY A 102 0.00 3.10 -4.00
N GLU A 103 -0.12 1.99 -3.29
CA GLU A 103 -1.11 0.95 -3.57
C GLU A 103 -1.95 0.60 -2.33
N GLY A 104 -3.24 0.33 -2.55
CA GLY A 104 -4.10 -0.28 -1.53
C GLY A 104 -3.68 -1.71 -1.24
N ILE A 105 -3.61 -2.08 0.03
CA ILE A 105 -3.22 -3.42 0.47
C ILE A 105 -4.35 -4.10 1.23
N CYS A 106 -4.48 -5.42 1.04
CA CYS A 106 -5.43 -6.26 1.76
C CYS A 106 -4.73 -6.96 2.92
N ILE A 107 -5.26 -6.78 4.12
CA ILE A 107 -4.71 -7.33 5.35
C ILE A 107 -5.82 -8.08 6.11
N SER A 108 -5.47 -9.19 6.74
CA SER A 108 -6.41 -9.92 7.61
C SER A 108 -6.90 -9.06 8.77
N ASP A 109 -8.14 -9.25 9.19
CA ASP A 109 -8.74 -8.49 10.28
C ASP A 109 -7.98 -8.65 11.61
N ASP A 110 -7.37 -9.82 11.82
CA ASP A 110 -6.56 -10.09 13.03
C ASP A 110 -5.25 -9.31 13.05
N PHE A 111 -4.64 -9.07 11.90
CA PHE A 111 -3.39 -8.33 11.79
C PHE A 111 -3.59 -6.80 11.67
N ALA A 112 -4.74 -6.35 11.20
CA ALA A 112 -5.02 -4.93 10.97
C ALA A 112 -4.73 -4.03 12.18
N PRO A 113 -5.11 -4.36 13.43
CA PRO A 113 -4.78 -3.53 14.59
C PRO A 113 -3.28 -3.43 14.86
N LEU A 114 -2.53 -4.48 14.58
CA LEU A 114 -1.07 -4.49 14.73
C LEU A 114 -0.39 -3.67 13.63
N LEU A 115 -0.88 -3.77 12.40
CA LEU A 115 -0.37 -2.97 11.29
C LEU A 115 -0.62 -1.47 11.52
N LYS A 116 -1.75 -1.11 12.13
CA LYS A 116 -2.03 0.25 12.56
C LYS A 116 -0.95 0.76 13.54
N GLN A 117 -0.58 -0.04 14.52
CA GLN A 117 0.49 0.31 15.47
C GLN A 117 1.83 0.51 14.77
N LEU A 118 2.16 -0.35 13.80
CA LEU A 118 3.38 -0.21 12.99
C LEU A 118 3.35 1.07 12.14
N ALA A 119 2.20 1.39 11.55
CA ALA A 119 2.02 2.64 10.79
C ALA A 119 2.19 3.89 11.67
N ASP A 120 1.81 3.82 12.94
CA ASP A 120 1.97 4.90 13.93
C ASP A 120 3.42 4.98 14.48
N GLY A 121 4.33 4.14 13.99
CA GLY A 121 5.73 4.16 14.35
C GLY A 121 6.11 3.29 15.55
N ASN A 122 5.21 2.43 16.01
CA ASN A 122 5.48 1.52 17.11
C ASN A 122 6.23 0.27 16.64
N LEU A 123 7.03 -0.29 17.53
CA LEU A 123 7.68 -1.57 17.36
C LEU A 123 6.78 -2.67 17.91
N ILE A 124 6.70 -3.81 17.23
CA ILE A 124 5.98 -4.99 17.67
C ILE A 124 6.95 -6.16 17.82
N LEU A 125 7.02 -6.71 19.03
CA LEU A 125 7.77 -7.93 19.28
C LEU A 125 7.07 -9.12 18.62
N LEU A 126 7.82 -9.90 17.85
CA LEU A 126 7.34 -11.16 17.31
C LEU A 126 7.20 -12.17 18.47
N ASP A 127 5.98 -12.61 18.72
CA ASP A 127 5.65 -13.59 19.74
C ASP A 127 4.68 -14.66 19.19
N GLU A 128 4.35 -15.63 20.01
CA GLU A 128 3.47 -16.73 19.62
C GLU A 128 2.06 -16.28 19.18
N LYS A 129 1.64 -15.07 19.55
CA LYS A 129 0.34 -14.51 19.16
C LYS A 129 0.28 -14.22 17.67
N LEU A 130 1.44 -14.01 17.05
CA LEU A 130 1.59 -13.76 15.62
C LEU A 130 1.76 -15.06 14.81
N ALA A 131 1.86 -16.20 15.45
CA ALA A 131 2.11 -17.49 14.81
C ALA A 131 0.87 -18.10 14.11
N ARG A 132 -0.12 -17.30 13.77
CA ARG A 132 -1.28 -17.73 12.96
C ARG A 132 -0.93 -17.70 11.48
N PRO A 133 -1.32 -18.71 10.68
CA PRO A 133 -0.93 -18.79 9.27
C PRO A 133 -1.29 -17.54 8.46
N GLU A 134 -2.49 -16.97 8.66
CA GLU A 134 -2.94 -15.77 7.95
C GLU A 134 -2.10 -14.54 8.30
N MET A 135 -1.74 -14.37 9.58
CA MET A 135 -0.89 -13.28 10.02
C MET A 135 0.55 -13.43 9.54
N LEU A 136 1.09 -14.65 9.56
CA LEU A 136 2.44 -14.93 9.04
C LEU A 136 2.53 -14.63 7.54
N GLU A 137 1.49 -14.99 6.78
CA GLU A 137 1.43 -14.71 5.35
C GLU A 137 1.41 -13.19 5.08
N ASP A 138 0.57 -12.44 5.80
CA ASP A 138 0.52 -10.97 5.69
C ASP A 138 1.88 -10.34 6.02
N ILE A 139 2.51 -10.77 7.09
CA ILE A 139 3.82 -10.26 7.52
C ILE A 139 4.88 -10.56 6.46
N VAL A 140 4.93 -11.78 5.95
CA VAL A 140 5.89 -12.19 4.90
C VAL A 140 5.70 -11.34 3.64
N ASN A 141 4.46 -11.13 3.21
CA ASN A 141 4.18 -10.29 2.03
C ASN A 141 4.66 -8.85 2.25
N LEU A 142 4.41 -8.27 3.41
CA LEU A 142 4.83 -6.91 3.73
C LEU A 142 6.35 -6.77 3.87
N LEU A 143 7.04 -7.80 4.38
CA LEU A 143 8.50 -7.86 4.40
C LEU A 143 9.09 -7.96 2.98
N ASN A 144 8.51 -8.80 2.12
CA ASN A 144 8.97 -8.97 0.74
C ASN A 144 8.72 -7.72 -0.12
N GLU A 145 7.70 -6.93 0.20
CA GLU A 145 7.42 -5.65 -0.45
C GLU A 145 8.19 -4.46 0.15
N SER A 146 9.07 -4.72 1.11
CA SER A 146 9.86 -3.68 1.80
C SER A 146 9.01 -2.63 2.53
N ILE A 147 7.84 -3.02 2.99
CA ILE A 147 6.95 -2.18 3.81
C ILE A 147 7.30 -2.32 5.29
N LEU A 148 7.54 -3.55 5.72
CA LEU A 148 8.01 -3.87 7.07
C LEU A 148 9.46 -4.36 7.03
N MET A 149 10.10 -4.32 8.18
CA MET A 149 11.46 -4.79 8.36
C MET A 149 11.59 -5.51 9.71
N LEU A 150 12.47 -6.52 9.76
CA LEU A 150 12.79 -7.25 10.97
C LEU A 150 13.97 -6.59 11.70
N LEU A 151 13.81 -6.39 12.99
CA LEU A 151 14.89 -5.99 13.88
C LEU A 151 15.31 -7.17 14.75
N PRO A 152 16.60 -7.51 14.78
CA PRO A 152 17.11 -8.52 15.70
C PRO A 152 16.87 -8.13 17.15
N ALA A 153 16.77 -9.12 18.03
CA ALA A 153 16.75 -8.89 19.46
C ALA A 153 18.04 -8.14 19.86
N VAL A 154 17.89 -7.07 20.63
CA VAL A 154 19.06 -6.39 21.22
C VAL A 154 19.58 -7.27 22.34
N ASP A 155 20.81 -7.77 22.19
CA ASP A 155 21.51 -8.41 23.29
C ASP A 155 21.75 -7.35 24.36
N THR A 156 20.94 -7.39 25.41
CA THR A 156 21.22 -6.63 26.62
C THR A 156 22.30 -7.38 27.41
N GLU A 157 23.53 -6.95 27.22
CA GLU A 157 24.57 -7.31 28.17
C GLU A 157 24.32 -6.66 29.53
#